data_1e7c5a1ed1b788448d3fbfb607493454
#
_entry.id   1e7c5a1ed1b788448d3fbfb607493454
#
_cell.length_a   1.000
_cell.length_b   1.000
_cell.length_c   1.000
_cell.angle_alpha   90.00
_cell.angle_beta   90.00
_cell.angle_gamma   90.00
#
_symmetry.space_group_name_H-M   'P 1'
#
loop_
_entity.id
_entity.type
_entity.pdbx_description
1 polymer ?
#
loop_
_entity_poly.entity_id
_entity_poly.type
_entity_poly.pdbx_seq_one_letter_code
_entity_poly.pdbx_strand_id
1 'polypeptide(L)'
;MKELVVVAIGGNSIIKDNASQSIEHQAEAVKAVADTVLEMLASDYDIVLTHGNGPQVGLDLRRAEIAHEREGLPLTPLANCVADTQGGIGYLIQQALNNRLARHGEKKAVTVVTQVEVDKNDPGFAHPTKPIGAFFSERQRDQLQKANPDWHFVEDAGRGYRRVVASPEPKRIVEAPAIKALIQQGFVVIGAGGGGIPVVRSEAGDYQSVDAVIDKDLSTALLAREIHADILVITTGVEKVCIHFGKPQQQALDRVDIATLTLYMQEGHFPPGSMLPKIIASLTFLEQGGKEVIITTPECLPAALRGETGTHIIKT
;
A
#
# COMPACT_ATOMS: atom_id res chain seq x y z
N MET A 1 -14.53 -23.15 6.66
CA MET A 1 -14.54 -21.85 5.93
C MET A 1 -13.12 -21.64 5.45
N LYS A 2 -12.95 -21.11 4.25
CA LYS A 2 -11.64 -20.71 3.74
C LYS A 2 -11.07 -19.59 4.61
N GLU A 3 -9.75 -19.56 4.79
CA GLU A 3 -9.11 -18.43 5.45
C GLU A 3 -9.09 -17.23 4.50
N LEU A 4 -9.40 -16.07 5.04
CA LEU A 4 -9.37 -14.80 4.31
C LEU A 4 -7.98 -14.14 4.49
N VAL A 5 -7.31 -13.96 3.36
CA VAL A 5 -5.98 -13.34 3.29
C VAL A 5 -6.09 -11.97 2.64
N VAL A 6 -5.58 -10.95 3.30
CA VAL A 6 -5.39 -9.62 2.71
C VAL A 6 -3.93 -9.43 2.35
N VAL A 7 -3.65 -9.10 1.08
CA VAL A 7 -2.27 -8.93 0.57
C VAL A 7 -2.03 -7.48 0.19
N ALA A 8 -1.09 -6.84 0.88
CA ALA A 8 -0.60 -5.50 0.55
C ALA A 8 0.54 -5.55 -0.48
N ILE A 9 0.25 -5.18 -1.73
CA ILE A 9 1.26 -5.13 -2.80
C ILE A 9 2.00 -3.79 -2.71
N GLY A 10 3.34 -3.84 -2.64
CA GLY A 10 4.18 -2.65 -2.64
C GLY A 10 4.09 -1.87 -3.96
N GLY A 11 4.02 -0.54 -3.92
CA GLY A 11 4.07 0.28 -5.15
C GLY A 11 5.38 0.08 -5.93
N ASN A 12 6.47 -0.17 -5.23
CA ASN A 12 7.77 -0.50 -5.85
C ASN A 12 7.81 -1.89 -6.52
N SER A 13 6.83 -2.75 -6.27
CA SER A 13 6.68 -4.01 -7.02
C SER A 13 6.08 -3.77 -8.41
N ILE A 14 5.43 -2.62 -8.62
CA ILE A 14 4.81 -2.22 -9.89
C ILE A 14 5.72 -1.24 -10.65
N ILE A 15 6.27 -0.23 -9.96
CA ILE A 15 7.29 0.69 -10.51
C ILE A 15 8.54 0.59 -9.63
N LYS A 16 9.61 0.02 -10.17
CA LYS A 16 10.88 -0.18 -9.45
C LYS A 16 11.76 1.07 -9.46
N ASP A 17 11.76 1.80 -10.57
CA ASP A 17 12.61 2.97 -10.82
C ASP A 17 11.98 3.91 -11.88
N ASN A 18 12.69 4.99 -12.23
CA ASN A 18 12.22 5.93 -13.23
C ASN A 18 12.13 5.35 -14.65
N ALA A 19 12.82 4.26 -14.97
CA ALA A 19 12.77 3.61 -16.29
C ALA A 19 11.54 2.71 -16.45
N SER A 20 10.95 2.24 -15.35
CA SER A 20 9.81 1.30 -15.32
C SER A 20 8.45 1.98 -15.12
N GLN A 21 8.33 3.28 -15.44
CA GLN A 21 7.10 4.08 -15.21
C GLN A 21 6.02 3.93 -16.28
N SER A 22 6.35 3.34 -17.45
CA SER A 22 5.37 3.20 -18.52
C SER A 22 4.24 2.23 -18.15
N ILE A 23 3.08 2.40 -18.78
CA ILE A 23 1.93 1.51 -18.55
C ILE A 23 2.26 0.06 -18.95
N GLU A 24 3.04 -0.14 -20.00
CA GLU A 24 3.49 -1.45 -20.46
C GLU A 24 4.34 -2.16 -19.40
N HIS A 25 5.29 -1.46 -18.76
CA HIS A 25 6.09 -2.00 -17.68
C HIS A 25 5.24 -2.34 -16.45
N GLN A 26 4.30 -1.48 -16.10
CA GLN A 26 3.37 -1.74 -15.00
C GLN A 26 2.48 -2.95 -15.31
N ALA A 27 1.95 -3.07 -16.54
CA ALA A 27 1.15 -4.20 -16.97
C ALA A 27 1.93 -5.52 -16.94
N GLU A 28 3.24 -5.50 -17.24
CA GLU A 28 4.09 -6.69 -17.13
C GLU A 28 4.32 -7.06 -15.65
N ALA A 29 4.60 -6.08 -14.80
CA ALA A 29 4.81 -6.32 -13.37
C ALA A 29 3.57 -6.96 -12.70
N VAL A 30 2.36 -6.53 -13.04
CA VAL A 30 1.14 -7.08 -12.45
C VAL A 30 0.81 -8.51 -12.93
N LYS A 31 1.40 -8.99 -14.03
CA LYS A 31 1.24 -10.40 -14.45
C LYS A 31 1.83 -11.34 -13.42
N ALA A 32 3.02 -11.05 -12.90
CA ALA A 32 3.64 -11.84 -11.84
C ALA A 32 2.78 -11.86 -10.57
N VAL A 33 2.20 -10.71 -10.19
CA VAL A 33 1.25 -10.63 -9.07
C VAL A 33 0.04 -11.55 -9.32
N ALA A 34 -0.50 -11.54 -10.52
CA ALA A 34 -1.66 -12.36 -10.86
C ALA A 34 -1.35 -13.88 -10.83
N ASP A 35 -0.14 -14.28 -11.22
CA ASP A 35 0.30 -15.68 -11.14
C ASP A 35 0.41 -16.14 -9.68
N THR A 36 1.02 -15.30 -8.82
CA THR A 36 1.08 -15.54 -7.37
C THR A 36 -0.31 -15.68 -6.73
N VAL A 37 -1.26 -14.82 -7.10
CA VAL A 37 -2.63 -14.88 -6.57
C VAL A 37 -3.33 -16.17 -7.00
N LEU A 38 -3.08 -16.68 -8.22
CA LEU A 38 -3.62 -17.98 -8.64
C LEU A 38 -3.11 -19.13 -7.78
N GLU A 39 -1.83 -19.16 -7.44
CA GLU A 39 -1.28 -20.19 -6.54
C GLU A 39 -1.93 -20.14 -5.15
N MET A 40 -2.17 -18.94 -4.62
CA MET A 40 -2.89 -18.77 -3.36
C MET A 40 -4.33 -19.28 -3.44
N LEU A 41 -5.05 -18.97 -4.53
CA LEU A 41 -6.43 -19.46 -4.75
C LEU A 41 -6.49 -20.98 -4.86
N ALA A 42 -5.47 -21.61 -5.45
CA ALA A 42 -5.33 -23.06 -5.51
C ALA A 42 -5.11 -23.70 -4.12
N SER A 43 -4.58 -22.93 -3.17
CA SER A 43 -4.40 -23.34 -1.77
C SER A 43 -5.61 -23.04 -0.86
N ASP A 44 -6.78 -22.81 -1.46
CA ASP A 44 -8.09 -22.66 -0.81
C ASP A 44 -8.25 -21.40 0.07
N TYR A 45 -7.57 -20.31 -0.26
CA TYR A 45 -7.76 -18.99 0.37
C TYR A 45 -8.84 -18.17 -0.35
N ASP A 46 -9.53 -17.31 0.40
CA ASP A 46 -10.20 -16.13 -0.13
C ASP A 46 -9.25 -14.94 -0.05
N ILE A 47 -9.22 -14.08 -1.09
CA ILE A 47 -8.15 -13.10 -1.26
C ILE A 47 -8.71 -11.71 -1.50
N VAL A 48 -8.16 -10.75 -0.74
CA VAL A 48 -8.28 -9.31 -0.99
C VAL A 48 -6.89 -8.75 -1.27
N LEU A 49 -6.80 -7.93 -2.30
CA LEU A 49 -5.55 -7.23 -2.65
C LEU A 49 -5.68 -5.75 -2.34
N THR A 50 -4.63 -5.17 -1.81
CA THR A 50 -4.41 -3.74 -1.80
C THR A 50 -3.12 -3.43 -2.54
N HIS A 51 -2.94 -2.21 -3.00
CA HIS A 51 -1.70 -1.81 -3.67
C HIS A 51 -1.26 -0.41 -3.26
N GLY A 52 0.04 -0.15 -3.32
CA GLY A 52 0.59 1.20 -3.20
C GLY A 52 0.47 1.97 -4.53
N ASN A 53 0.59 3.30 -4.45
CA ASN A 53 0.53 4.20 -5.60
C ASN A 53 1.59 5.32 -5.56
N GLY A 54 2.53 5.29 -4.63
CA GLY A 54 3.42 6.43 -4.37
C GLY A 54 4.11 7.02 -5.61
N PRO A 55 4.70 6.22 -6.52
CA PRO A 55 5.23 6.75 -7.78
C PRO A 55 4.13 7.31 -8.69
N GLN A 56 3.03 6.58 -8.88
CA GLN A 56 1.97 6.91 -9.84
C GLN A 56 1.23 8.20 -9.46
N VAL A 57 0.77 8.31 -8.22
CA VAL A 57 0.01 9.48 -7.75
C VAL A 57 0.79 10.78 -7.90
N GLY A 58 2.11 10.75 -7.67
CA GLY A 58 2.94 11.93 -7.86
C GLY A 58 3.22 12.24 -9.33
N LEU A 59 3.23 11.23 -10.20
CA LEU A 59 3.32 11.46 -11.67
C LEU A 59 2.04 12.10 -12.20
N ASP A 60 0.87 11.64 -11.75
CA ASP A 60 -0.41 12.18 -12.18
C ASP A 60 -0.60 13.62 -11.67
N LEU A 61 -0.25 13.87 -10.41
CA LEU A 61 -0.23 15.22 -9.85
C LEU A 61 0.71 16.13 -10.65
N ARG A 62 1.93 15.67 -10.97
CA ARG A 62 2.89 16.48 -11.73
C ARG A 62 2.43 16.75 -13.18
N ARG A 63 1.75 15.80 -13.82
CA ARG A 63 1.12 16.02 -15.14
C ARG A 63 0.06 17.11 -15.06
N ALA A 64 -0.80 17.09 -14.05
CA ALA A 64 -1.82 18.12 -13.84
C ALA A 64 -1.20 19.49 -13.57
N GLU A 65 -0.15 19.57 -12.74
CA GLU A 65 0.60 20.82 -12.48
C GLU A 65 1.22 21.40 -13.75
N ILE A 66 1.91 20.58 -14.56
CA ILE A 66 2.52 21.02 -15.83
C ILE A 66 1.46 21.48 -16.83
N ALA A 67 0.35 20.76 -16.92
CA ALA A 67 -0.75 21.12 -17.81
C ALA A 67 -1.40 22.45 -17.39
N HIS A 68 -1.55 22.66 -16.08
CA HIS A 68 -2.01 23.94 -15.55
C HIS A 68 -1.03 25.09 -15.85
N GLU A 69 0.24 24.88 -15.53
CA GLU A 69 1.31 25.89 -15.75
C GLU A 69 1.43 26.32 -17.23
N ARG A 70 1.26 25.38 -18.17
CA ARG A 70 1.50 25.62 -19.60
C ARG A 70 0.25 25.96 -20.38
N GLU A 71 -0.86 25.35 -20.07
CA GLU A 71 -2.09 25.39 -20.87
C GLU A 71 -3.28 25.99 -20.10
N GLY A 72 -3.12 26.33 -18.82
CA GLY A 72 -4.20 26.84 -17.97
C GLY A 72 -5.30 25.82 -17.68
N LEU A 73 -5.04 24.52 -17.86
CA LEU A 73 -6.01 23.48 -17.55
C LEU A 73 -6.31 23.42 -16.05
N PRO A 74 -7.50 22.98 -15.63
CA PRO A 74 -7.82 22.83 -14.21
C PRO A 74 -6.82 21.90 -13.50
N LEU A 75 -6.40 22.27 -12.28
CA LEU A 75 -5.61 21.39 -11.43
C LEU A 75 -6.45 20.19 -11.00
N THR A 76 -5.85 19.01 -11.02
CA THR A 76 -6.45 17.81 -10.42
C THR A 76 -6.07 17.76 -8.95
N PRO A 77 -7.02 17.79 -7.99
CA PRO A 77 -6.73 17.65 -6.58
C PRO A 77 -6.02 16.32 -6.28
N LEU A 78 -5.19 16.29 -5.24
CA LEU A 78 -4.42 15.09 -4.88
C LEU A 78 -5.31 13.88 -4.57
N ALA A 79 -6.46 14.10 -3.91
CA ALA A 79 -7.43 13.04 -3.66
C ALA A 79 -7.97 12.41 -4.96
N ASN A 80 -8.19 13.21 -6.02
CA ASN A 80 -8.59 12.72 -7.34
C ASN A 80 -7.46 11.94 -8.01
N CYS A 81 -6.20 12.40 -7.89
CA CYS A 81 -5.05 11.62 -8.37
C CYS A 81 -4.96 10.25 -7.66
N VAL A 82 -5.31 10.17 -6.36
CA VAL A 82 -5.41 8.88 -5.65
C VAL A 82 -6.50 8.01 -6.28
N ALA A 83 -7.69 8.56 -6.55
CA ALA A 83 -8.79 7.85 -7.21
C ALA A 83 -8.40 7.35 -8.61
N ASP A 84 -7.74 8.17 -9.40
CA ASP A 84 -7.24 7.82 -10.74
C ASP A 84 -6.24 6.65 -10.66
N THR A 85 -5.34 6.64 -9.66
CA THR A 85 -4.42 5.53 -9.43
C THR A 85 -5.13 4.25 -9.00
N GLN A 86 -6.23 4.32 -8.25
CA GLN A 86 -7.05 3.15 -7.94
C GLN A 86 -7.65 2.55 -9.21
N GLY A 87 -8.21 3.38 -10.08
CA GLY A 87 -8.70 2.97 -11.38
C GLY A 87 -7.59 2.39 -12.27
N GLY A 88 -6.48 3.12 -12.43
CA GLY A 88 -5.38 2.73 -13.32
C GLY A 88 -4.68 1.44 -12.90
N ILE A 89 -4.20 1.37 -11.67
CA ILE A 89 -3.48 0.18 -11.15
C ILE A 89 -4.47 -0.97 -10.91
N GLY A 90 -5.62 -0.68 -10.32
CA GLY A 90 -6.66 -1.69 -10.06
C GLY A 90 -7.14 -2.32 -11.36
N TYR A 91 -7.34 -1.55 -12.43
CA TYR A 91 -7.68 -2.07 -13.75
C TYR A 91 -6.62 -3.05 -14.29
N LEU A 92 -5.34 -2.69 -14.22
CA LEU A 92 -4.26 -3.57 -14.68
C LEU A 92 -4.23 -4.90 -13.91
N ILE A 93 -4.34 -4.85 -12.57
CA ILE A 93 -4.39 -6.06 -11.72
C ILE A 93 -5.65 -6.87 -12.03
N GLN A 94 -6.82 -6.23 -12.08
CA GLN A 94 -8.10 -6.88 -12.39
C GLN A 94 -8.08 -7.56 -13.74
N GLN A 95 -7.57 -6.91 -14.79
CA GLN A 95 -7.46 -7.47 -16.13
C GLN A 95 -6.52 -8.68 -16.14
N ALA A 96 -5.32 -8.56 -15.52
CA ALA A 96 -4.36 -9.64 -15.45
C ALA A 96 -4.93 -10.86 -14.71
N LEU A 97 -5.63 -10.65 -13.60
CA LEU A 97 -6.32 -11.71 -12.85
C LEU A 97 -7.45 -12.33 -13.65
N ASN A 98 -8.35 -11.55 -14.23
CA ASN A 98 -9.50 -12.07 -14.97
C ASN A 98 -9.08 -12.88 -16.20
N ASN A 99 -8.00 -12.49 -16.88
CA ASN A 99 -7.43 -13.27 -18.00
C ASN A 99 -6.93 -14.66 -17.56
N ARG A 100 -6.46 -14.80 -16.32
CA ARG A 100 -6.02 -16.06 -15.75
C ARG A 100 -7.17 -16.88 -15.18
N LEU A 101 -8.03 -16.24 -14.40
CA LEU A 101 -9.18 -16.87 -13.77
C LEU A 101 -10.17 -17.45 -14.79
N ALA A 102 -10.34 -16.79 -15.94
CA ALA A 102 -11.17 -17.31 -17.05
C ALA A 102 -10.72 -18.69 -17.57
N ARG A 103 -9.47 -19.08 -17.33
CA ARG A 103 -8.91 -20.39 -17.74
C ARG A 103 -9.01 -21.46 -16.64
N HIS A 104 -9.32 -21.06 -15.41
CA HIS A 104 -9.22 -21.91 -14.22
C HIS A 104 -10.53 -22.01 -13.40
N GLY A 105 -11.63 -21.40 -13.86
CA GLY A 105 -12.91 -21.47 -13.16
C GLY A 105 -13.78 -20.21 -13.29
N GLU A 106 -14.76 -20.09 -12.40
CA GLU A 106 -15.77 -19.02 -12.45
C GLU A 106 -15.43 -17.80 -11.60
N LYS A 107 -14.39 -17.85 -10.75
CA LYS A 107 -13.98 -16.69 -9.93
C LYS A 107 -13.63 -15.51 -10.81
N LYS A 108 -13.95 -14.31 -10.35
CA LYS A 108 -13.64 -13.05 -11.02
C LYS A 108 -12.96 -12.09 -10.03
N ALA A 109 -12.12 -11.23 -10.56
CA ALA A 109 -11.54 -10.11 -9.81
C ALA A 109 -12.33 -8.84 -10.09
N VAL A 110 -12.48 -8.00 -9.08
CA VAL A 110 -13.14 -6.69 -9.18
C VAL A 110 -12.36 -5.64 -8.38
N THR A 111 -12.24 -4.45 -8.96
CA THR A 111 -11.67 -3.29 -8.28
C THR A 111 -12.78 -2.44 -7.68
N VAL A 112 -12.63 -2.09 -6.42
CA VAL A 112 -13.55 -1.22 -5.68
C VAL A 112 -12.86 0.09 -5.41
N VAL A 113 -13.41 1.18 -5.95
CA VAL A 113 -12.99 2.55 -5.58
C VAL A 113 -13.30 2.72 -4.11
N THR A 114 -12.27 3.04 -3.32
CA THR A 114 -12.35 2.95 -1.87
C THR A 114 -11.97 4.27 -1.22
N GLN A 115 -12.86 4.81 -0.41
CA GLN A 115 -12.67 5.99 0.42
C GLN A 115 -12.22 5.57 1.82
N VAL A 116 -11.36 6.37 2.43
CA VAL A 116 -10.85 6.14 3.79
C VAL A 116 -11.04 7.40 4.63
N GLU A 117 -11.84 7.26 5.67
CA GLU A 117 -12.11 8.35 6.62
C GLU A 117 -10.85 8.60 7.47
N VAL A 118 -10.48 9.88 7.60
CA VAL A 118 -9.38 10.37 8.42
C VAL A 118 -9.85 11.49 9.33
N ASP A 119 -9.10 11.76 10.41
CA ASP A 119 -9.39 12.90 11.28
C ASP A 119 -8.88 14.20 10.62
N LYS A 120 -9.76 15.19 10.48
CA LYS A 120 -9.39 16.52 9.96
C LYS A 120 -8.31 17.24 10.76
N ASN A 121 -8.13 16.87 12.03
CA ASN A 121 -7.15 17.44 12.93
C ASN A 121 -5.89 16.57 13.07
N ASP A 122 -5.73 15.55 12.21
CA ASP A 122 -4.54 14.69 12.27
C ASP A 122 -3.25 15.50 12.08
N PRO A 123 -2.25 15.33 12.94
CA PRO A 123 -0.96 16.05 12.84
C PRO A 123 -0.23 15.79 11.51
N GLY A 124 -0.53 14.70 10.82
CA GLY A 124 0.02 14.40 9.49
C GLY A 124 -0.30 15.45 8.43
N PHE A 125 -1.34 16.28 8.63
CA PHE A 125 -1.60 17.42 7.74
C PHE A 125 -0.60 18.56 7.93
N ALA A 126 -0.16 18.80 9.16
CA ALA A 126 0.83 19.83 9.47
C ALA A 126 2.28 19.38 9.20
N HIS A 127 2.52 18.07 9.19
CA HIS A 127 3.85 17.48 9.05
C HIS A 127 3.87 16.45 7.91
N PRO A 128 3.98 16.89 6.63
CA PRO A 128 4.02 15.99 5.47
C PRO A 128 5.18 14.99 5.55
N THR A 129 4.87 13.70 5.40
CA THR A 129 5.85 12.61 5.52
C THR A 129 5.79 11.60 4.39
N LYS A 130 4.72 11.59 3.58
CA LYS A 130 4.51 10.54 2.55
C LYS A 130 5.24 10.87 1.26
N PRO A 131 6.29 10.12 0.86
CA PRO A 131 6.99 10.35 -0.39
C PRO A 131 6.12 9.96 -1.59
N ILE A 132 6.01 10.85 -2.57
CA ILE A 132 5.28 10.63 -3.82
C ILE A 132 6.14 11.00 -5.05
N GLY A 133 5.74 10.49 -6.22
CA GLY A 133 6.31 10.87 -7.52
C GLY A 133 7.70 10.32 -7.79
N ALA A 134 8.40 10.99 -8.70
CA ALA A 134 9.72 10.64 -9.16
C ALA A 134 10.81 10.93 -8.12
N PHE A 135 11.97 10.33 -8.35
CA PHE A 135 13.20 10.67 -7.61
C PHE A 135 13.91 11.84 -8.29
N PHE A 136 14.36 12.79 -7.48
CA PHE A 136 15.06 13.98 -7.92
C PHE A 136 16.51 13.97 -7.39
N SER A 137 17.45 14.46 -8.21
CA SER A 137 18.77 14.83 -7.73
C SER A 137 18.67 16.04 -6.79
N GLU A 138 19.69 16.28 -5.99
CA GLU A 138 19.77 17.46 -5.10
C GLU A 138 19.56 18.77 -5.87
N ARG A 139 20.22 18.92 -7.02
CA ARG A 139 20.05 20.10 -7.88
C ARG A 139 18.61 20.30 -8.35
N GLN A 140 17.94 19.21 -8.76
CA GLN A 140 16.53 19.26 -9.19
C GLN A 140 15.60 19.61 -8.00
N ARG A 141 15.84 19.02 -6.83
CA ARG A 141 15.13 19.33 -5.59
C ARG A 141 15.22 20.82 -5.30
N ASP A 142 16.43 21.41 -5.32
CA ASP A 142 16.64 22.83 -5.00
C ASP A 142 15.92 23.76 -5.98
N GLN A 143 15.92 23.41 -7.28
CA GLN A 143 15.18 24.16 -8.29
C GLN A 143 13.66 24.11 -8.06
N LEU A 144 13.13 22.91 -7.77
CA LEU A 144 11.70 22.71 -7.50
C LEU A 144 11.26 23.37 -6.20
N GLN A 145 12.07 23.27 -5.14
CA GLN A 145 11.82 23.93 -3.85
C GLN A 145 11.76 25.45 -4.00
N LYS A 146 12.69 26.04 -4.80
CA LYS A 146 12.70 27.48 -5.07
C LYS A 146 11.48 27.94 -5.86
N ALA A 147 11.03 27.13 -6.82
CA ALA A 147 9.83 27.41 -7.61
C ALA A 147 8.53 27.22 -6.82
N ASN A 148 8.54 26.31 -5.83
CA ASN A 148 7.38 25.91 -5.02
C ASN A 148 7.78 25.91 -3.54
N PRO A 149 7.76 27.09 -2.85
CA PRO A 149 8.26 27.21 -1.47
C PRO A 149 7.55 26.30 -0.44
N ASP A 150 6.28 25.97 -0.70
CA ASP A 150 5.44 25.13 0.17
C ASP A 150 5.67 23.61 -0.05
N TRP A 151 6.48 23.22 -1.01
CA TRP A 151 6.80 21.82 -1.21
C TRP A 151 7.86 21.37 -0.22
N HIS A 152 7.68 20.16 0.28
CA HIS A 152 8.63 19.51 1.16
C HIS A 152 9.26 18.31 0.47
N PHE A 153 10.54 18.06 0.71
CA PHE A 153 11.28 16.95 0.13
C PHE A 153 12.02 16.18 1.22
N VAL A 154 12.13 14.87 1.04
CA VAL A 154 12.94 13.99 1.88
C VAL A 154 13.86 13.15 1.00
N GLU A 155 15.00 12.77 1.53
CA GLU A 155 15.87 11.77 0.94
C GLU A 155 15.23 10.39 1.10
N ASP A 156 15.14 9.60 0.03
CA ASP A 156 14.44 8.31 0.02
C ASP A 156 15.42 7.16 -0.28
N ALA A 157 15.96 6.60 0.78
CA ALA A 157 16.74 5.36 0.80
C ALA A 157 17.92 5.32 -0.19
N GLY A 158 18.68 6.39 -0.32
CA GLY A 158 19.85 6.51 -1.19
C GLY A 158 19.53 6.65 -2.68
N ARG A 159 18.24 6.73 -3.05
CA ARG A 159 17.78 6.82 -4.44
C ARG A 159 17.61 8.26 -4.93
N GLY A 160 17.72 9.24 -4.04
CA GLY A 160 17.52 10.66 -4.29
C GLY A 160 16.38 11.24 -3.46
N TYR A 161 15.96 12.44 -3.82
CA TYR A 161 14.93 13.20 -3.09
C TYR A 161 13.55 12.98 -3.69
N ARG A 162 12.54 12.88 -2.83
CA ARG A 162 11.13 12.83 -3.25
C ARG A 162 10.32 13.90 -2.53
N ARG A 163 9.31 14.45 -3.25
CA ARG A 163 8.31 15.31 -2.63
C ARG A 163 7.53 14.51 -1.59
N VAL A 164 7.21 15.13 -0.46
CA VAL A 164 6.33 14.56 0.56
C VAL A 164 5.03 15.35 0.67
N VAL A 165 3.95 14.62 0.97
CA VAL A 165 2.61 15.15 1.20
C VAL A 165 2.08 14.66 2.54
N ALA A 166 0.95 15.24 2.99
CA ALA A 166 0.25 14.81 4.19
C ALA A 166 -0.08 13.31 4.14
N SER A 167 0.02 12.64 5.29
CA SER A 167 -0.31 11.22 5.43
C SER A 167 -0.98 10.98 6.78
N PRO A 168 -2.28 11.31 6.90
CA PRO A 168 -3.04 11.11 8.11
C PRO A 168 -3.29 9.63 8.39
N GLU A 169 -3.55 9.31 9.66
CA GLU A 169 -3.89 7.95 10.08
C GLU A 169 -5.29 7.55 9.60
N PRO A 170 -5.46 6.37 8.96
CA PRO A 170 -6.76 5.88 8.52
C PRO A 170 -7.63 5.47 9.72
N LYS A 171 -8.90 5.88 9.72
CA LYS A 171 -9.84 5.60 10.82
C LYS A 171 -10.91 4.58 10.45
N ARG A 172 -11.40 4.62 9.20
CA ARG A 172 -12.46 3.75 8.70
C ARG A 172 -12.40 3.59 7.19
N ILE A 173 -12.66 2.38 6.70
CA ILE A 173 -12.83 2.08 5.28
C ILE A 173 -14.31 2.20 4.93
N VAL A 174 -14.67 3.19 4.12
CA VAL A 174 -16.10 3.47 3.83
C VAL A 174 -16.76 2.30 3.12
N GLU A 175 -16.10 1.70 2.14
CA GLU A 175 -16.60 0.60 1.32
C GLU A 175 -16.32 -0.81 1.90
N ALA A 176 -15.83 -0.94 3.13
CA ALA A 176 -15.59 -2.25 3.76
C ALA A 176 -16.82 -3.19 3.73
N PRO A 177 -18.06 -2.71 3.96
CA PRO A 177 -19.24 -3.57 3.83
C PRO A 177 -19.45 -4.12 2.40
N ALA A 178 -19.21 -3.31 1.37
CA ALA A 178 -19.32 -3.72 -0.02
C ALA A 178 -18.21 -4.72 -0.40
N ILE A 179 -16.98 -4.46 0.03
CA ILE A 179 -15.84 -5.38 -0.15
C ILE A 179 -16.16 -6.75 0.49
N LYS A 180 -16.68 -6.76 1.73
CA LYS A 180 -17.08 -7.99 2.41
C LYS A 180 -18.17 -8.77 1.68
N ALA A 181 -19.17 -8.08 1.15
CA ALA A 181 -20.23 -8.71 0.36
C ALA A 181 -19.69 -9.36 -0.94
N LEU A 182 -18.77 -8.69 -1.62
CA LEU A 182 -18.13 -9.23 -2.83
C LEU A 182 -17.29 -10.48 -2.54
N ILE A 183 -16.53 -10.48 -1.43
CA ILE A 183 -15.78 -11.67 -0.98
C ILE A 183 -16.72 -12.84 -0.74
N GLN A 184 -17.86 -12.63 -0.07
CA GLN A 184 -18.87 -13.65 0.19
C GLN A 184 -19.50 -14.22 -1.10
N GLN A 185 -19.52 -13.42 -2.17
CA GLN A 185 -19.92 -13.86 -3.50
C GLN A 185 -18.79 -14.53 -4.32
N GLY A 186 -17.63 -14.74 -3.71
CA GLY A 186 -16.50 -15.45 -4.32
C GLY A 186 -15.61 -14.61 -5.22
N PHE A 187 -15.72 -13.26 -5.19
CA PHE A 187 -14.81 -12.39 -5.93
C PHE A 187 -13.45 -12.30 -5.26
N VAL A 188 -12.39 -12.16 -6.06
CA VAL A 188 -11.12 -11.59 -5.62
C VAL A 188 -11.26 -10.07 -5.67
N VAL A 189 -11.14 -9.40 -4.54
CA VAL A 189 -11.38 -7.96 -4.47
C VAL A 189 -10.07 -7.19 -4.44
N ILE A 190 -9.94 -6.16 -5.27
CA ILE A 190 -8.88 -5.16 -5.19
C ILE A 190 -9.50 -3.92 -4.55
N GLY A 191 -9.07 -3.55 -3.35
CA GLY A 191 -9.63 -2.43 -2.60
C GLY A 191 -8.57 -1.60 -1.89
N ALA A 192 -8.95 -0.46 -1.35
CA ALA A 192 -8.08 0.48 -0.63
C ALA A 192 -6.76 0.79 -1.37
N GLY A 193 -6.79 0.84 -2.70
CA GLY A 193 -5.63 1.13 -3.54
C GLY A 193 -5.01 2.48 -3.17
N GLY A 194 -3.67 2.55 -3.12
CA GLY A 194 -2.94 3.75 -2.72
C GLY A 194 -3.11 4.17 -1.26
N GLY A 195 -3.71 3.32 -0.43
CA GLY A 195 -4.11 3.63 0.94
C GLY A 195 -5.54 4.17 1.05
N GLY A 196 -6.28 4.25 -0.07
CA GLY A 196 -7.63 4.79 -0.14
C GLY A 196 -7.69 6.29 -0.41
N ILE A 197 -8.83 6.76 -0.92
CA ILE A 197 -9.10 8.17 -1.14
C ILE A 197 -9.40 8.82 0.21
N PRO A 198 -8.59 9.79 0.68
CA PRO A 198 -8.78 10.38 1.99
C PRO A 198 -10.01 11.27 2.02
N VAL A 199 -10.90 11.03 2.99
CA VAL A 199 -12.10 11.83 3.23
C VAL A 199 -12.24 12.17 4.71
N VAL A 200 -12.82 13.32 4.99
CA VAL A 200 -13.25 13.72 6.34
C VAL A 200 -14.77 13.83 6.39
N ARG A 201 -15.36 13.64 7.56
CA ARG A 201 -16.78 13.90 7.77
C ARG A 201 -17.02 15.35 8.14
N SER A 202 -17.97 15.98 7.44
CA SER A 202 -18.51 17.27 7.84
C SER A 202 -19.40 17.12 9.07
N GLU A 203 -19.78 18.24 9.69
CA GLU A 203 -20.77 18.27 10.78
C GLU A 203 -22.15 17.77 10.35
N ALA A 204 -22.49 17.92 9.07
CA ALA A 204 -23.72 17.39 8.47
C ALA A 204 -23.66 15.89 8.17
N GLY A 205 -22.48 15.27 8.31
CA GLY A 205 -22.25 13.83 8.04
C GLY A 205 -21.80 13.51 6.62
N ASP A 206 -21.63 14.51 5.76
CA ASP A 206 -21.17 14.33 4.37
C ASP A 206 -19.68 14.06 4.32
N TYR A 207 -19.26 13.23 3.36
CA TYR A 207 -17.85 13.03 3.05
C TYR A 207 -17.30 14.16 2.18
N GLN A 208 -16.14 14.67 2.57
CA GLN A 208 -15.39 15.69 1.84
C GLN A 208 -13.96 15.20 1.60
N SER A 209 -13.50 15.27 0.36
CA SER A 209 -12.12 14.91 0.01
C SER A 209 -11.12 15.86 0.67
N VAL A 210 -9.96 15.34 1.04
CA VAL A 210 -8.83 16.13 1.55
C VAL A 210 -7.55 15.75 0.81
N ASP A 211 -6.63 16.71 0.66
CA ASP A 211 -5.38 16.48 -0.08
C ASP A 211 -4.34 15.79 0.80
N ALA A 212 -4.30 14.46 0.69
CA ALA A 212 -3.36 13.60 1.39
C ALA A 212 -3.14 12.30 0.61
N VAL A 213 -2.13 11.53 1.01
CA VAL A 213 -1.91 10.14 0.58
C VAL A 213 -1.69 9.28 1.81
N ILE A 214 -2.66 8.44 2.12
CA ILE A 214 -2.64 7.59 3.32
C ILE A 214 -1.59 6.47 3.13
N ASP A 215 -0.97 6.02 4.22
CA ASP A 215 -0.07 4.88 4.17
C ASP A 215 -0.85 3.58 3.87
N LYS A 216 -0.42 2.85 2.82
CA LYS A 216 -1.14 1.65 2.39
C LYS A 216 -1.09 0.52 3.41
N ASP A 217 0.00 0.38 4.17
CA ASP A 217 0.14 -0.72 5.12
C ASP A 217 -0.81 -0.52 6.29
N LEU A 218 -0.96 0.73 6.77
CA LEU A 218 -1.95 1.10 7.79
C LEU A 218 -3.38 0.91 7.29
N SER A 219 -3.70 1.38 6.09
CA SER A 219 -5.03 1.19 5.49
C SER A 219 -5.33 -0.28 5.22
N THR A 220 -4.33 -1.07 4.82
CA THR A 220 -4.52 -2.50 4.59
C THR A 220 -4.80 -3.24 5.90
N ALA A 221 -4.09 -2.92 6.97
CA ALA A 221 -4.36 -3.49 8.29
C ALA A 221 -5.77 -3.12 8.80
N LEU A 222 -6.18 -1.87 8.58
CA LEU A 222 -7.52 -1.40 8.90
C LEU A 222 -8.60 -2.16 8.09
N LEU A 223 -8.42 -2.29 6.78
CA LEU A 223 -9.33 -3.06 5.92
C LEU A 223 -9.39 -4.52 6.39
N ALA A 224 -8.24 -5.17 6.59
CA ALA A 224 -8.16 -6.55 7.05
C ALA A 224 -8.93 -6.78 8.35
N ARG A 225 -8.83 -5.85 9.30
CA ARG A 225 -9.62 -5.86 10.52
C ARG A 225 -11.13 -5.74 10.25
N GLU A 226 -11.54 -4.74 9.45
CA GLU A 226 -12.96 -4.44 9.24
C GLU A 226 -13.69 -5.53 8.45
N ILE A 227 -12.99 -6.27 7.59
CA ILE A 227 -13.54 -7.44 6.88
C ILE A 227 -13.33 -8.76 7.63
N HIS A 228 -12.69 -8.73 8.81
CA HIS A 228 -12.36 -9.91 9.64
C HIS A 228 -11.47 -10.91 8.91
N ALA A 229 -10.38 -10.44 8.31
CA ALA A 229 -9.37 -11.29 7.70
C ALA A 229 -8.62 -12.12 8.77
N ASP A 230 -8.20 -13.32 8.37
CA ASP A 230 -7.41 -14.21 9.21
C ASP A 230 -5.92 -13.85 9.13
N ILE A 231 -5.42 -13.59 7.93
CA ILE A 231 -4.00 -13.37 7.64
C ILE A 231 -3.83 -12.05 6.90
N LEU A 232 -2.84 -11.27 7.34
CA LEU A 232 -2.36 -10.09 6.63
C LEU A 232 -0.98 -10.39 6.04
N VAL A 233 -0.81 -10.22 4.73
CA VAL A 233 0.49 -10.32 4.06
C VAL A 233 0.93 -8.94 3.59
N ILE A 234 2.14 -8.53 3.96
CA ILE A 234 2.73 -7.27 3.53
C ILE A 234 3.95 -7.57 2.64
N THR A 235 3.84 -7.30 1.35
CA THR A 235 4.98 -7.49 0.46
C THR A 235 5.92 -6.28 0.49
N THR A 236 7.22 -6.56 0.52
CA THR A 236 8.30 -5.57 0.61
C THR A 236 9.51 -6.00 -0.21
N GLY A 237 10.59 -5.21 -0.21
CA GLY A 237 11.82 -5.49 -0.97
C GLY A 237 12.78 -6.45 -0.30
N VAL A 238 12.44 -7.03 0.85
CA VAL A 238 13.26 -8.02 1.56
C VAL A 238 12.43 -9.26 1.87
N GLU A 239 13.07 -10.42 1.79
CA GLU A 239 12.41 -11.70 2.07
C GLU A 239 11.98 -11.84 3.52
N LYS A 240 12.81 -11.34 4.44
CA LYS A 240 12.57 -11.39 5.89
C LYS A 240 12.87 -10.04 6.54
N VAL A 241 12.13 -9.73 7.58
CA VAL A 241 12.44 -8.60 8.45
C VAL A 241 13.74 -8.88 9.19
N CYS A 242 14.61 -7.88 9.29
CA CYS A 242 15.87 -8.00 10.00
C CYS A 242 15.98 -6.97 11.11
N ILE A 243 16.55 -7.36 12.25
CA ILE A 243 17.12 -6.43 13.23
C ILE A 243 18.58 -6.14 12.87
N HIS A 244 19.10 -5.00 13.30
CA HIS A 244 20.46 -4.51 12.95
C HIS A 244 20.74 -4.50 11.43
N PHE A 245 19.72 -4.17 10.63
CA PHE A 245 19.81 -4.19 9.16
C PHE A 245 21.00 -3.35 8.64
N GLY A 246 21.80 -3.96 7.74
CA GLY A 246 22.99 -3.34 7.17
C GLY A 246 24.21 -3.30 8.10
N LYS A 247 24.15 -3.95 9.28
CA LYS A 247 25.26 -4.04 10.24
C LYS A 247 25.81 -5.46 10.32
N PRO A 248 27.05 -5.66 10.83
CA PRO A 248 27.63 -7.02 10.99
C PRO A 248 26.77 -7.97 11.85
N GLN A 249 25.94 -7.43 12.74
CA GLN A 249 25.06 -8.18 13.63
C GLN A 249 23.66 -8.37 13.04
N GLN A 250 23.47 -8.13 11.75
CA GLN A 250 22.17 -8.30 11.10
C GLN A 250 21.66 -9.73 11.33
N GLN A 251 20.41 -9.82 11.79
CA GLN A 251 19.70 -11.07 12.03
C GLN A 251 18.33 -11.01 11.39
N ALA A 252 18.01 -12.01 10.55
CA ALA A 252 16.69 -12.20 9.98
C ALA A 252 15.75 -12.83 11.01
N LEU A 253 14.49 -12.40 10.99
CA LEU A 253 13.43 -12.94 11.84
C LEU A 253 12.58 -13.91 11.03
N ASP A 254 12.53 -15.18 11.45
CA ASP A 254 11.67 -16.19 10.83
C ASP A 254 10.27 -16.16 11.46
N ARG A 255 10.20 -16.28 12.76
CA ARG A 255 8.96 -16.25 13.55
C ARG A 255 9.17 -15.38 14.79
N VAL A 256 8.24 -14.47 15.05
CA VAL A 256 8.34 -13.53 16.16
C VAL A 256 6.95 -13.24 16.74
N ASP A 257 6.86 -13.12 18.05
CA ASP A 257 5.64 -12.72 18.74
C ASP A 257 5.51 -11.19 18.87
N ILE A 258 4.30 -10.74 19.22
CA ILE A 258 3.97 -9.32 19.40
C ILE A 258 4.90 -8.64 20.40
N ALA A 259 5.18 -9.31 21.55
CA ALA A 259 5.96 -8.70 22.63
C ALA A 259 7.41 -8.46 22.20
N THR A 260 8.03 -9.47 21.59
CA THR A 260 9.40 -9.38 21.06
C THR A 260 9.50 -8.33 19.93
N LEU A 261 8.53 -8.31 19.01
CA LEU A 261 8.53 -7.36 17.91
C LEU A 261 8.34 -5.92 18.41
N THR A 262 7.51 -5.71 19.44
CA THR A 262 7.31 -4.41 20.09
C THR A 262 8.60 -3.93 20.76
N LEU A 263 9.34 -4.83 21.42
CA LEU A 263 10.64 -4.50 22.00
C LEU A 263 11.63 -4.03 20.91
N TYR A 264 11.77 -4.78 19.81
CA TYR A 264 12.64 -4.40 18.69
C TYR A 264 12.23 -3.07 18.05
N MET A 265 10.93 -2.77 18.01
CA MET A 265 10.42 -1.48 17.54
C MET A 265 10.86 -0.34 18.49
N GLN A 266 10.75 -0.53 19.81
CA GLN A 266 11.19 0.46 20.81
C GLN A 266 12.69 0.68 20.81
N GLU A 267 13.48 -0.36 20.53
CA GLU A 267 14.94 -0.30 20.36
C GLU A 267 15.37 0.39 19.06
N GLY A 268 14.42 0.76 18.18
CA GLY A 268 14.70 1.51 16.95
C GLY A 268 15.29 0.68 15.81
N HIS A 269 15.02 -0.62 15.77
CA HIS A 269 15.54 -1.50 14.71
C HIS A 269 14.91 -1.26 13.34
N PHE A 270 13.74 -0.59 13.26
CA PHE A 270 12.97 -0.45 12.02
C PHE A 270 12.96 0.99 11.50
N PRO A 271 13.47 1.25 10.28
CA PRO A 271 13.51 2.61 9.70
C PRO A 271 12.11 3.21 9.54
N PRO A 272 11.89 4.49 9.95
CA PRO A 272 10.58 5.15 9.94
C PRO A 272 9.92 5.23 8.55
N GLY A 273 10.70 5.44 7.49
CA GLY A 273 10.17 5.63 6.12
C GLY A 273 9.86 4.34 5.37
N SER A 274 10.19 3.16 5.92
CA SER A 274 10.07 1.90 5.18
C SER A 274 9.52 0.73 5.98
N MET A 275 10.26 0.20 6.96
CA MET A 275 9.88 -0.99 7.72
C MET A 275 8.95 -0.66 8.89
N LEU A 276 9.16 0.46 9.59
CA LEU A 276 8.39 0.81 10.78
C LEU A 276 6.86 0.86 10.53
N PRO A 277 6.34 1.46 9.44
CA PRO A 277 4.89 1.44 9.17
C PRO A 277 4.34 0.02 9.01
N LYS A 278 5.11 -0.91 8.44
CA LYS A 278 4.73 -2.32 8.29
C LYS A 278 4.64 -3.02 9.64
N ILE A 279 5.59 -2.76 10.53
CA ILE A 279 5.59 -3.30 11.90
C ILE A 279 4.38 -2.78 12.69
N ILE A 280 4.11 -1.46 12.62
CA ILE A 280 2.95 -0.85 13.27
C ILE A 280 1.65 -1.47 12.74
N ALA A 281 1.51 -1.57 11.42
CA ALA A 281 0.35 -2.20 10.78
C ALA A 281 0.17 -3.66 11.25
N SER A 282 1.27 -4.41 11.34
CA SER A 282 1.27 -5.80 11.80
C SER A 282 0.80 -5.93 13.25
N LEU A 283 1.38 -5.15 14.15
CA LEU A 283 1.00 -5.14 15.56
C LEU A 283 -0.47 -4.77 15.74
N THR A 284 -0.91 -3.68 15.08
CA THR A 284 -2.30 -3.22 15.13
C THR A 284 -3.29 -4.30 14.66
N PHE A 285 -3.00 -4.98 13.55
CA PHE A 285 -3.86 -6.05 13.04
C PHE A 285 -3.97 -7.22 14.01
N LEU A 286 -2.85 -7.68 14.56
CA LEU A 286 -2.82 -8.81 15.49
C LEU A 286 -3.52 -8.47 16.82
N GLU A 287 -3.26 -7.30 17.40
CA GLU A 287 -3.91 -6.86 18.64
C GLU A 287 -5.44 -6.80 18.49
N GLN A 288 -5.93 -6.47 17.30
CA GLN A 288 -7.34 -6.31 17.00
C GLN A 288 -8.04 -7.57 16.45
N GLY A 289 -7.43 -8.74 16.54
CA GLY A 289 -8.10 -10.02 16.28
C GLY A 289 -7.51 -10.86 15.15
N GLY A 290 -6.60 -10.33 14.32
CA GLY A 290 -5.88 -11.08 13.31
C GLY A 290 -5.14 -12.30 13.89
N LYS A 291 -4.95 -13.33 13.08
CA LYS A 291 -4.26 -14.57 13.50
C LYS A 291 -2.76 -14.47 13.26
N GLU A 292 -2.37 -13.99 12.10
CA GLU A 292 -0.98 -13.99 11.64
C GLU A 292 -0.72 -12.83 10.68
N VAL A 293 0.49 -12.28 10.75
CA VAL A 293 1.02 -11.38 9.71
C VAL A 293 2.27 -11.98 9.10
N ILE A 294 2.37 -11.93 7.77
CA ILE A 294 3.53 -12.39 7.02
C ILE A 294 4.15 -11.20 6.30
N ILE A 295 5.45 -10.98 6.49
CA ILE A 295 6.21 -9.98 5.73
C ILE A 295 7.22 -10.70 4.85
N THR A 296 7.13 -10.48 3.52
CA THR A 296 8.00 -11.16 2.55
C THR A 296 8.11 -10.38 1.23
N THR A 297 8.84 -10.91 0.24
CA THR A 297 8.81 -10.39 -1.14
C THR A 297 7.62 -10.95 -1.93
N PRO A 298 7.18 -10.28 -3.01
CA PRO A 298 6.10 -10.80 -3.85
C PRO A 298 6.38 -12.21 -4.40
N GLU A 299 7.63 -12.48 -4.76
CA GLU A 299 8.06 -13.75 -5.34
C GLU A 299 8.02 -14.91 -4.33
N CYS A 300 8.27 -14.61 -3.05
CA CYS A 300 8.27 -15.58 -1.96
C CYS A 300 6.90 -15.81 -1.33
N LEU A 301 5.87 -15.06 -1.73
CA LEU A 301 4.56 -15.07 -1.08
C LEU A 301 3.90 -16.47 -1.01
N PRO A 302 3.87 -17.29 -2.08
CA PRO A 302 3.30 -18.64 -1.98
C PRO A 302 4.06 -19.54 -1.01
N ALA A 303 5.39 -19.49 -1.00
CA ALA A 303 6.23 -20.24 -0.06
C ALA A 303 6.04 -19.75 1.38
N ALA A 304 5.91 -18.44 1.57
CA ALA A 304 5.67 -17.84 2.87
C ALA A 304 4.31 -18.28 3.46
N LEU A 305 3.25 -18.35 2.66
CA LEU A 305 1.95 -18.87 3.11
C LEU A 305 1.99 -20.36 3.51
N ARG A 306 2.95 -21.12 2.98
CA ARG A 306 3.19 -22.50 3.43
C ARG A 306 4.13 -22.59 4.65
N GLY A 307 4.59 -21.46 5.19
CA GLY A 307 5.52 -21.41 6.32
C GLY A 307 6.98 -21.74 5.98
N GLU A 308 7.35 -21.72 4.70
CA GLU A 308 8.70 -22.11 4.23
C GLU A 308 9.69 -20.94 4.29
N THR A 309 9.21 -19.71 4.23
CA THR A 309 10.02 -18.47 4.27
C THR A 309 9.21 -17.27 4.74
N GLY A 310 9.80 -16.05 4.70
CA GLY A 310 9.17 -14.83 5.19
C GLY A 310 9.35 -14.63 6.70
N THR A 311 8.87 -13.52 7.22
CA THR A 311 8.76 -13.29 8.67
C THR A 311 7.32 -13.46 9.10
N HIS A 312 7.09 -14.42 9.98
CA HIS A 312 5.79 -14.74 10.56
C HIS A 312 5.63 -14.07 11.91
N ILE A 313 4.68 -13.14 12.02
CA ILE A 313 4.36 -12.43 13.25
C ILE A 313 3.05 -13.02 13.80
N ILE A 314 3.09 -13.51 15.02
CA ILE A 314 1.98 -14.26 15.62
C ILE A 314 1.63 -13.72 17.00
N LYS A 315 0.41 -14.06 17.46
CA LYS A 315 0.11 -13.99 18.89
C LYS A 315 0.80 -15.13 19.61
N THR A 316 1.31 -14.86 20.81
CA THR A 316 1.77 -15.91 21.74
C THR A 316 0.59 -16.68 22.27
#